data_2616be0dabaad22821771b8a17ecdc53
#
_entry.id   2616be0dabaad22821771b8a17ecdc53
#
_cell.length_a   1.000
_cell.length_b   1.000
_cell.length_c   1.000
_cell.angle_alpha   90.00
_cell.angle_beta   90.00
_cell.angle_gamma   90.00
#
_symmetry.space_group_name_H-M   'P 1'
#
loop_
_entity.id
_entity.type
_entity.pdbx_description
1 polymer ?
#
loop_
_entity_poly.entity_id
_entity_poly.type
_entity_poly.pdbx_seq_one_letter_code
_entity_poly.pdbx_strand_id
1 'polypeptide(L)'
;MQLKGAGNMREKRVDLKIPAYVRETLAALETAGHQAYCVGGCVRDSLLGRTPEDWDVTTSALPEETMKVFGDRAIPTGLKHGTVTVCCQEGKVETTTFRRDGVYADHRHPEQVTFTPDLTEDLARRDFTVNAMATDLRGTVYDPFDGQADLQEGILRCVGDPERRFSEDALRILRCLRFAAVLGFSIEPETGKALLTCRNLLREMAPERVHEELTKLLCGPWAASVLRRYPDVIGAVLPEILPMVGFDQRNPHHCYDVWEHTLHALDAAPPDSVLRWAVLFHDMGKPECFALDTQGIGHFMGHGVVSRRIADGVMDRLRFDNAAKERIGELVEWHDHRVETEKGVRRMLNHFGERNFRYLLAIQRADNMGQAEEFRGRQKEIDRIEAMLDRELEKGSCFSLKQLAVNGNDLLGLGLSGPAVGRTLQGLLDQVMDGTLPNDRDALLTAAGKIR
;
A
#
# COMPACT_ATOMS: atom_id res chain seq x y z
N MET A 1 -30.31 1.40 -37.43
CA MET A 1 -31.04 1.44 -36.15
C MET A 1 -30.70 2.76 -35.51
N GLN A 2 -31.67 3.63 -35.40
CA GLN A 2 -31.54 5.06 -35.09
C GLN A 2 -30.98 5.26 -33.69
N LEU A 3 -29.93 6.08 -33.58
CA LEU A 3 -29.44 6.67 -32.34
C LEU A 3 -30.56 7.48 -31.69
N LYS A 4 -31.08 6.98 -30.59
CA LYS A 4 -32.01 7.73 -29.73
C LYS A 4 -31.27 8.85 -29.03
N GLY A 5 -31.90 9.99 -29.07
CA GLY A 5 -31.51 11.32 -28.76
C GLY A 5 -30.73 11.57 -27.46
N ALA A 6 -30.10 12.74 -27.47
CA ALA A 6 -29.44 13.42 -26.36
C ALA A 6 -30.20 13.21 -25.03
N GLY A 7 -29.61 12.36 -24.17
CA GLY A 7 -30.06 12.22 -22.79
C GLY A 7 -29.87 13.56 -22.10
N ASN A 8 -30.91 14.04 -21.45
CA ASN A 8 -30.89 15.22 -20.60
C ASN A 8 -29.73 15.10 -19.62
N MET A 9 -28.67 15.89 -19.82
CA MET A 9 -27.61 16.07 -18.80
C MET A 9 -28.30 16.59 -17.54
N ARG A 10 -28.33 15.79 -16.48
CA ARG A 10 -28.82 16.23 -15.16
C ARG A 10 -27.78 17.19 -14.60
N GLU A 11 -27.93 18.47 -14.88
CA GLU A 11 -27.12 19.55 -14.29
C GLU A 11 -27.53 19.71 -12.81
N LYS A 12 -26.83 19.01 -11.92
CA LYS A 12 -26.95 19.24 -10.47
C LYS A 12 -25.76 20.10 -10.04
N ARG A 13 -26.04 21.31 -9.58
CA ARG A 13 -24.98 22.17 -9.01
C ARG A 13 -24.60 21.67 -7.62
N VAL A 14 -23.31 21.49 -7.40
CA VAL A 14 -22.71 21.09 -6.13
C VAL A 14 -21.66 22.13 -5.75
N ASP A 15 -21.68 22.59 -4.51
CA ASP A 15 -20.63 23.49 -3.99
C ASP A 15 -19.37 22.67 -3.70
N LEU A 16 -18.55 22.48 -4.70
CA LEU A 16 -17.25 21.84 -4.58
C LEU A 16 -16.23 22.87 -4.12
N LYS A 17 -15.54 22.56 -3.01
CA LYS A 17 -14.47 23.42 -2.48
C LYS A 17 -13.20 23.35 -3.33
N ILE A 18 -13.29 23.82 -4.60
CA ILE A 18 -12.15 23.84 -5.52
C ILE A 18 -11.10 24.81 -4.98
N PRO A 19 -9.81 24.41 -4.80
CA PRO A 19 -8.74 25.29 -4.35
C PRO A 19 -8.50 26.49 -5.27
N ALA A 20 -7.99 27.58 -4.71
CA ALA A 20 -7.78 28.83 -5.45
C ALA A 20 -6.90 28.64 -6.70
N TYR A 21 -5.80 27.91 -6.57
CA TYR A 21 -4.88 27.63 -7.68
C TYR A 21 -5.51 26.81 -8.82
N VAL A 22 -6.44 25.90 -8.51
CA VAL A 22 -7.19 25.14 -9.51
C VAL A 22 -8.23 26.03 -10.20
N ARG A 23 -8.95 26.88 -9.43
CA ARG A 23 -9.88 27.89 -9.98
C ARG A 23 -9.19 28.84 -10.94
N GLU A 24 -7.99 29.31 -10.58
CA GLU A 24 -7.16 30.17 -11.44
C GLU A 24 -6.83 29.46 -12.76
N THR A 25 -6.46 28.19 -12.69
CA THR A 25 -6.13 27.37 -13.87
C THR A 25 -7.34 27.24 -14.80
N LEU A 26 -8.51 26.88 -14.26
CA LEU A 26 -9.75 26.79 -15.04
C LEU A 26 -10.13 28.13 -15.66
N ALA A 27 -10.12 29.21 -14.87
CA ALA A 27 -10.48 30.55 -15.32
C ALA A 27 -9.55 31.09 -16.44
N ALA A 28 -8.25 30.80 -16.36
CA ALA A 28 -7.28 31.19 -17.39
C ALA A 28 -7.57 30.48 -18.73
N LEU A 29 -7.89 29.18 -18.70
CA LEU A 29 -8.26 28.42 -19.89
C LEU A 29 -9.58 28.91 -20.49
N GLU A 30 -10.62 29.16 -19.66
CA GLU A 30 -11.90 29.70 -20.10
C GLU A 30 -11.75 31.11 -20.72
N THR A 31 -10.92 31.95 -20.10
CA THR A 31 -10.63 33.31 -20.62
C THR A 31 -9.94 33.26 -21.97
N ALA A 32 -9.09 32.25 -22.21
CA ALA A 32 -8.47 31.99 -23.49
C ALA A 32 -9.41 31.39 -24.55
N GLY A 33 -10.68 31.09 -24.19
CA GLY A 33 -11.70 30.59 -25.09
C GLY A 33 -11.81 29.07 -25.13
N HIS A 34 -11.17 28.37 -24.19
CA HIS A 34 -11.19 26.91 -24.10
C HIS A 34 -12.19 26.44 -23.05
N GLN A 35 -12.73 25.23 -23.21
CA GLN A 35 -13.48 24.54 -22.18
C GLN A 35 -12.46 23.95 -21.17
N ALA A 36 -12.77 24.01 -19.88
CA ALA A 36 -11.94 23.44 -18.83
C ALA A 36 -12.78 22.93 -17.65
N TYR A 37 -12.45 21.75 -17.15
CA TYR A 37 -13.19 21.09 -16.08
C TYR A 37 -12.24 20.37 -15.12
N CYS A 38 -12.57 20.38 -13.81
CA CYS A 38 -12.02 19.38 -12.90
C CYS A 38 -12.60 18.02 -13.24
N VAL A 39 -11.83 16.93 -13.10
CA VAL A 39 -12.25 15.62 -13.58
C VAL A 39 -11.68 14.46 -12.76
N GLY A 40 -12.43 13.38 -12.68
CA GLY A 40 -11.91 12.13 -12.11
C GLY A 40 -12.00 12.06 -10.59
N GLY A 41 -10.89 11.67 -9.96
CA GLY A 41 -10.81 11.43 -8.51
C GLY A 41 -11.23 12.61 -7.66
N CYS A 42 -10.82 13.83 -8.04
CA CYS A 42 -11.16 15.03 -7.27
C CYS A 42 -12.66 15.33 -7.27
N VAL A 43 -13.37 15.07 -8.37
CA VAL A 43 -14.82 15.24 -8.44
C VAL A 43 -15.53 14.20 -7.59
N ARG A 44 -15.14 12.92 -7.73
CA ARG A 44 -15.66 11.82 -6.91
C ARG A 44 -15.49 12.09 -5.42
N ASP A 45 -14.28 12.41 -4.98
CA ASP A 45 -13.97 12.58 -3.56
C ASP A 45 -14.67 13.80 -2.98
N SER A 46 -14.76 14.89 -3.73
CA SER A 46 -15.55 16.07 -3.34
C SER A 46 -17.04 15.75 -3.19
N LEU A 47 -17.61 14.95 -4.10
CA LEU A 47 -19.01 14.51 -4.00
C LEU A 47 -19.27 13.60 -2.81
N LEU A 48 -18.26 12.84 -2.37
CA LEU A 48 -18.27 12.03 -1.15
C LEU A 48 -18.01 12.84 0.13
N GLY A 49 -17.79 14.16 0.02
CA GLY A 49 -17.42 15.01 1.16
C GLY A 49 -16.01 14.78 1.70
N ARG A 50 -15.15 14.14 0.90
CA ARG A 50 -13.72 13.94 1.19
C ARG A 50 -12.91 15.09 0.60
N THR A 51 -11.76 15.40 1.20
CA THR A 51 -10.81 16.35 0.63
C THR A 51 -9.96 15.62 -0.41
N PRO A 52 -9.99 16.03 -1.70
CA PRO A 52 -9.11 15.44 -2.71
C PRO A 52 -7.63 15.73 -2.41
N GLU A 53 -6.78 14.74 -2.66
CA GLU A 53 -5.31 14.89 -2.56
C GLU A 53 -4.76 15.62 -3.80
N ASP A 54 -5.23 15.22 -5.00
CA ASP A 54 -4.79 15.76 -6.28
C ASP A 54 -5.99 16.31 -7.06
N TRP A 55 -5.73 17.34 -7.87
CA TRP A 55 -6.72 17.97 -8.72
C TRP A 55 -6.30 17.88 -10.19
N ASP A 56 -7.03 17.09 -10.96
CA ASP A 56 -6.86 16.96 -12.40
C ASP A 56 -7.83 17.88 -13.14
N VAL A 57 -7.31 18.52 -14.19
CA VAL A 57 -8.09 19.34 -15.12
C VAL A 57 -8.07 18.71 -16.50
N THR A 58 -9.21 18.69 -17.16
CA THR A 58 -9.31 18.33 -18.57
C THR A 58 -9.82 19.53 -19.37
N THR A 59 -9.31 19.72 -20.60
CA THR A 59 -9.57 20.94 -21.41
C THR A 59 -9.69 20.63 -22.90
N SER A 60 -10.43 21.50 -23.62
CA SER A 60 -10.42 21.49 -25.07
C SER A 60 -9.15 22.12 -25.69
N ALA A 61 -8.33 22.81 -24.88
CA ALA A 61 -7.07 23.39 -25.35
C ALA A 61 -6.07 22.27 -25.72
N LEU A 62 -5.42 22.41 -26.86
CA LEU A 62 -4.30 21.57 -27.24
C LEU A 62 -3.10 21.82 -26.30
N PRO A 63 -2.15 20.88 -26.19
CA PRO A 63 -0.99 21.06 -25.29
C PRO A 63 -0.23 22.35 -25.55
N GLU A 64 -0.03 22.72 -26.83
CA GLU A 64 0.65 23.94 -27.22
C GLU A 64 -0.14 25.20 -26.84
N GLU A 65 -1.46 25.16 -26.91
CA GLU A 65 -2.35 26.25 -26.49
C GLU A 65 -2.33 26.36 -24.94
N THR A 66 -2.36 25.26 -24.21
CA THR A 66 -2.18 25.25 -22.76
C THR A 66 -0.84 25.85 -22.36
N MET A 67 0.26 25.45 -23.03
CA MET A 67 1.58 26.02 -22.79
C MET A 67 1.63 27.53 -23.10
N LYS A 68 0.93 28.00 -24.14
CA LYS A 68 0.84 29.43 -24.47
C LYS A 68 0.08 30.23 -23.41
N VAL A 69 -1.00 29.66 -22.83
CA VAL A 69 -1.80 30.31 -21.78
C VAL A 69 -0.99 30.49 -20.50
N PHE A 70 -0.20 29.50 -20.11
CA PHE A 70 0.52 29.53 -18.82
C PHE A 70 2.00 29.92 -18.91
N GLY A 71 2.59 29.97 -20.12
CA GLY A 71 4.00 30.34 -20.32
C GLY A 71 4.96 29.50 -19.50
N ASP A 72 5.88 30.15 -18.77
CA ASP A 72 6.91 29.46 -17.97
C ASP A 72 6.35 28.60 -16.81
N ARG A 73 5.07 28.73 -16.48
CA ARG A 73 4.39 27.89 -15.49
C ARG A 73 3.96 26.53 -16.05
N ALA A 74 4.00 26.32 -17.34
CA ALA A 74 3.58 25.10 -18.01
C ALA A 74 4.77 24.17 -18.25
N ILE A 75 4.75 22.98 -17.66
CA ILE A 75 5.78 21.95 -17.85
C ILE A 75 5.21 20.84 -18.73
N PRO A 76 5.85 20.51 -19.87
CA PRO A 76 5.38 19.47 -20.78
C PRO A 76 5.69 18.06 -20.25
N THR A 77 4.93 17.58 -19.28
CA THR A 77 5.18 16.29 -18.60
C THR A 77 4.73 15.08 -19.42
N GLY A 78 3.80 15.25 -20.36
CA GLY A 78 3.25 14.14 -21.13
C GLY A 78 2.63 14.57 -22.47
N LEU A 79 3.34 15.36 -23.29
CA LEU A 79 2.83 15.92 -24.56
C LEU A 79 2.24 14.87 -25.51
N LYS A 80 2.86 13.69 -25.60
CA LYS A 80 2.35 12.58 -26.44
C LYS A 80 0.94 12.14 -26.04
N HIS A 81 0.58 12.34 -24.79
CA HIS A 81 -0.71 11.98 -24.21
C HIS A 81 -1.60 13.18 -23.92
N GLY A 82 -1.18 14.39 -24.34
CA GLY A 82 -1.94 15.62 -24.17
C GLY A 82 -1.84 16.24 -22.78
N THR A 83 -0.89 15.82 -21.93
CA THR A 83 -0.78 16.30 -20.54
C THR A 83 0.31 17.35 -20.38
N VAL A 84 -0.05 18.46 -19.72
CA VAL A 84 0.83 19.56 -19.31
C VAL A 84 0.60 19.80 -17.83
N THR A 85 1.67 19.87 -17.03
CA THR A 85 1.58 20.23 -15.62
C THR A 85 1.68 21.76 -15.49
N VAL A 86 0.65 22.39 -14.94
CA VAL A 86 0.62 23.82 -14.63
C VAL A 86 1.09 24.02 -13.19
N CYS A 87 2.20 24.72 -13.02
CA CYS A 87 2.76 25.06 -11.72
C CYS A 87 2.14 26.37 -11.21
N CYS A 88 1.48 26.29 -10.05
CA CYS A 88 0.88 27.42 -9.34
C CYS A 88 1.65 27.68 -8.04
N GLN A 89 1.41 28.80 -7.37
CA GLN A 89 2.09 29.13 -6.10
C GLN A 89 1.80 28.11 -5.00
N GLU A 90 0.55 27.59 -4.94
CA GLU A 90 0.08 26.70 -3.86
C GLU A 90 0.03 25.22 -4.28
N GLY A 91 0.36 24.88 -5.53
CA GLY A 91 0.30 23.50 -6.00
C GLY A 91 0.58 23.32 -7.47
N LYS A 92 0.36 22.10 -7.95
CA LYS A 92 0.47 21.73 -9.36
C LYS A 92 -0.87 21.19 -9.83
N VAL A 93 -1.21 21.46 -11.09
CA VAL A 93 -2.43 20.96 -11.72
C VAL A 93 -2.04 20.20 -12.97
N GLU A 94 -2.36 18.91 -13.01
CA GLU A 94 -2.25 18.15 -14.25
C GLU A 94 -3.40 18.53 -15.18
N THR A 95 -3.05 19.12 -16.32
CA THR A 95 -4.01 19.60 -17.31
C THR A 95 -3.87 18.76 -18.57
N THR A 96 -4.93 18.00 -18.90
CA THR A 96 -4.93 17.06 -20.03
C THR A 96 -5.93 17.54 -21.10
N THR A 97 -5.49 17.58 -22.35
CA THR A 97 -6.37 17.84 -23.50
C THR A 97 -7.39 16.72 -23.66
N PHE A 98 -8.66 17.06 -23.95
CA PHE A 98 -9.70 16.05 -24.28
C PHE A 98 -9.20 15.15 -25.38
N ARG A 99 -9.35 13.85 -25.21
CA ARG A 99 -8.81 12.88 -26.15
C ARG A 99 -9.65 11.62 -26.26
N ARG A 100 -9.50 10.95 -27.38
CA ARG A 100 -9.87 9.54 -27.58
C ARG A 100 -8.59 8.73 -27.58
N ASP A 101 -8.60 7.63 -26.90
CA ASP A 101 -7.51 6.67 -26.97
C ASP A 101 -7.75 5.73 -28.17
N GLY A 102 -6.73 5.50 -28.98
CA GLY A 102 -6.74 4.56 -30.10
C GLY A 102 -6.65 3.11 -29.65
N VAL A 103 -6.19 2.23 -30.57
CA VAL A 103 -5.96 0.83 -30.24
C VAL A 103 -4.79 0.72 -29.27
N TYR A 104 -4.91 -0.17 -28.31
CA TYR A 104 -3.85 -0.50 -27.34
C TYR A 104 -3.14 -1.78 -27.81
N ALA A 105 -1.84 -1.69 -28.12
CA ALA A 105 -1.05 -2.83 -28.57
C ALA A 105 -0.41 -3.62 -27.42
N ASP A 106 -0.13 -2.94 -26.30
CA ASP A 106 0.61 -3.47 -25.15
C ASP A 106 -0.21 -3.52 -23.85
N HIS A 107 -1.55 -3.48 -23.94
CA HIS A 107 -2.46 -3.40 -22.80
C HIS A 107 -2.16 -2.25 -21.81
N ARG A 108 -1.51 -1.16 -22.29
CA ARG A 108 -1.11 -0.03 -21.46
C ARG A 108 -1.21 1.32 -22.16
N HIS A 109 -0.62 1.42 -23.35
CA HIS A 109 -0.51 2.69 -24.07
C HIS A 109 -1.33 2.62 -25.35
N PRO A 110 -2.20 3.59 -25.61
CA PRO A 110 -2.79 3.71 -26.93
C PRO A 110 -1.67 4.02 -27.94
N GLU A 111 -1.62 3.29 -29.06
CA GLU A 111 -0.65 3.55 -30.14
C GLU A 111 -0.75 4.98 -30.64
N GLN A 112 -1.95 5.52 -30.66
CA GLN A 112 -2.24 6.90 -31.06
C GLN A 112 -3.28 7.50 -30.15
N VAL A 113 -3.11 8.77 -29.85
CA VAL A 113 -4.06 9.61 -29.13
C VAL A 113 -4.62 10.63 -30.13
N THR A 114 -5.93 10.71 -30.24
CA THR A 114 -6.60 11.71 -31.08
C THR A 114 -7.27 12.74 -30.18
N PHE A 115 -6.88 14.01 -30.29
CA PHE A 115 -7.54 15.08 -29.54
C PHE A 115 -8.96 15.31 -30.09
N THR A 116 -9.87 15.63 -29.20
CA THR A 116 -11.28 15.88 -29.51
C THR A 116 -11.77 17.13 -28.79
N PRO A 117 -12.74 17.88 -29.34
CA PRO A 117 -13.37 18.97 -28.61
C PRO A 117 -14.52 18.49 -27.68
N ASP A 118 -14.84 17.20 -27.66
CA ASP A 118 -15.98 16.66 -26.94
C ASP A 118 -15.55 16.08 -25.58
N LEU A 119 -16.04 16.70 -24.49
CA LEU A 119 -15.84 16.25 -23.12
C LEU A 119 -16.36 14.83 -22.89
N THR A 120 -17.49 14.46 -23.50
CA THR A 120 -18.10 13.13 -23.32
C THR A 120 -17.17 12.03 -23.81
N GLU A 121 -16.47 12.26 -24.90
CA GLU A 121 -15.48 11.33 -25.44
C GLU A 121 -14.26 11.18 -24.53
N ASP A 122 -13.78 12.27 -23.89
CA ASP A 122 -12.73 12.19 -22.89
C ASP A 122 -13.16 11.41 -21.64
N LEU A 123 -14.40 11.62 -21.19
CA LEU A 123 -14.95 10.87 -20.06
C LEU A 123 -15.18 9.39 -20.41
N ALA A 124 -15.57 9.07 -21.66
CA ALA A 124 -15.84 7.71 -22.13
C ALA A 124 -14.61 6.78 -22.12
N ARG A 125 -13.38 7.30 -22.19
CA ARG A 125 -12.13 6.49 -22.14
C ARG A 125 -11.71 6.14 -20.71
N ARG A 126 -12.36 6.69 -19.68
CA ARG A 126 -11.98 6.48 -18.27
C ARG A 126 -12.35 5.09 -17.79
N ASP A 127 -11.80 4.72 -16.64
CA ASP A 127 -11.94 3.37 -16.07
C ASP A 127 -13.36 3.09 -15.55
N PHE A 128 -13.83 3.91 -14.59
CA PHE A 128 -15.09 3.68 -13.88
C PHE A 128 -16.01 4.89 -13.96
N THR A 129 -17.32 4.65 -13.91
CA THR A 129 -18.36 5.68 -13.96
C THR A 129 -18.15 6.76 -12.89
N VAL A 130 -17.79 6.36 -11.67
CA VAL A 130 -17.51 7.26 -10.54
C VAL A 130 -16.28 8.16 -10.75
N ASN A 131 -15.41 7.83 -11.69
CA ASN A 131 -14.25 8.63 -12.11
C ASN A 131 -14.45 9.32 -13.46
N ALA A 132 -15.60 9.08 -14.13
CA ALA A 132 -15.94 9.63 -15.43
C ALA A 132 -16.93 10.80 -15.31
N MET A 133 -16.75 11.61 -14.28
CA MET A 133 -17.49 12.84 -14.00
C MET A 133 -16.57 14.04 -14.09
N ALA A 134 -17.10 15.16 -14.55
CA ALA A 134 -16.38 16.42 -14.61
C ALA A 134 -17.20 17.56 -13.97
N THR A 135 -16.53 18.65 -13.53
CA THR A 135 -17.20 19.84 -13.00
C THR A 135 -16.56 21.11 -13.50
N ASP A 136 -17.39 22.12 -13.81
CA ASP A 136 -16.95 23.47 -14.16
C ASP A 136 -16.73 24.34 -12.92
N LEU A 137 -16.28 25.59 -13.13
CA LEU A 137 -16.14 26.61 -12.08
C LEU A 137 -17.43 26.99 -11.36
N ARG A 138 -18.58 26.71 -11.95
CA ARG A 138 -19.92 27.02 -11.41
C ARG A 138 -20.48 25.88 -10.56
N GLY A 139 -19.73 24.76 -10.46
CA GLY A 139 -20.17 23.56 -9.75
C GLY A 139 -21.18 22.73 -10.52
N THR A 140 -21.31 22.93 -11.84
CA THR A 140 -22.13 22.07 -12.69
C THR A 140 -21.41 20.74 -12.90
N VAL A 141 -22.03 19.61 -12.52
CA VAL A 141 -21.46 18.28 -12.71
C VAL A 141 -21.94 17.68 -14.02
N TYR A 142 -20.99 17.35 -14.88
CA TYR A 142 -21.17 16.64 -16.15
C TYR A 142 -20.97 15.14 -15.93
N ASP A 143 -22.03 14.38 -16.08
CA ASP A 143 -22.08 12.95 -15.74
C ASP A 143 -22.83 12.15 -16.85
N PRO A 144 -22.16 11.87 -17.96
CA PRO A 144 -22.79 11.16 -19.07
C PRO A 144 -22.95 9.65 -18.84
N PHE A 145 -22.37 9.10 -17.77
CA PHE A 145 -22.32 7.65 -17.49
C PHE A 145 -22.96 7.27 -16.16
N ASP A 146 -23.80 8.14 -15.59
CA ASP A 146 -24.52 7.90 -14.33
C ASP A 146 -23.62 7.62 -13.12
N GLY A 147 -22.40 8.21 -13.11
CA GLY A 147 -21.41 8.05 -12.03
C GLY A 147 -21.90 8.56 -10.68
N GLN A 148 -22.76 9.60 -10.65
CA GLN A 148 -23.37 10.08 -9.40
C GLN A 148 -24.33 9.05 -8.79
N ALA A 149 -25.08 8.32 -9.62
CA ALA A 149 -25.96 7.25 -9.15
C ALA A 149 -25.13 6.10 -8.56
N ASP A 150 -24.12 5.62 -9.31
CA ASP A 150 -23.21 4.59 -8.83
C ASP A 150 -22.46 5.03 -7.54
N LEU A 151 -22.13 6.31 -7.43
CA LEU A 151 -21.49 6.88 -6.24
C LEU A 151 -22.41 6.84 -5.01
N GLN A 152 -23.71 7.15 -5.20
CA GLN A 152 -24.72 7.12 -4.13
C GLN A 152 -25.05 5.69 -3.69
N GLU A 153 -25.02 4.74 -4.61
CA GLU A 153 -25.27 3.31 -4.36
C GLU A 153 -24.02 2.57 -3.87
N GLY A 154 -22.84 3.21 -3.91
CA GLY A 154 -21.58 2.57 -3.54
C GLY A 154 -21.17 1.45 -4.51
N ILE A 155 -21.32 1.70 -5.82
CA ILE A 155 -21.05 0.74 -6.89
C ILE A 155 -19.83 1.17 -7.71
N LEU A 156 -18.97 0.20 -8.03
CA LEU A 156 -17.89 0.34 -9.01
C LEU A 156 -18.30 -0.36 -10.30
N ARG A 157 -18.54 0.43 -11.34
CA ARG A 157 -18.92 0.01 -12.68
C ARG A 157 -17.93 0.55 -13.69
N CYS A 158 -17.48 -0.30 -14.63
CA CYS A 158 -16.69 0.15 -15.77
C CYS A 158 -17.52 1.08 -16.68
N VAL A 159 -16.85 2.05 -17.29
CA VAL A 159 -17.46 2.85 -18.37
C VAL A 159 -17.57 2.00 -19.63
N GLY A 160 -18.78 1.75 -20.09
CA GLY A 160 -19.03 0.93 -21.27
C GLY A 160 -18.83 -0.58 -21.02
N ASP A 161 -18.19 -1.26 -21.96
CA ASP A 161 -17.96 -2.71 -21.90
C ASP A 161 -16.75 -3.04 -20.99
N PRO A 162 -16.92 -3.81 -19.89
CA PRO A 162 -15.84 -4.08 -18.93
C PRO A 162 -14.69 -4.91 -19.50
N GLU A 163 -14.96 -5.93 -20.32
CA GLU A 163 -13.92 -6.78 -20.89
C GLU A 163 -13.03 -5.97 -21.84
N ARG A 164 -13.65 -5.11 -22.64
CA ARG A 164 -12.94 -4.17 -23.49
C ARG A 164 -12.09 -3.20 -22.66
N ARG A 165 -12.65 -2.62 -21.58
CA ARG A 165 -11.90 -1.68 -20.69
C ARG A 165 -10.68 -2.32 -20.07
N PHE A 166 -10.78 -3.56 -19.62
CA PHE A 166 -9.66 -4.29 -19.02
C PHE A 166 -8.65 -4.77 -20.07
N SER A 167 -9.09 -5.05 -21.30
CA SER A 167 -8.16 -5.37 -22.41
C SER A 167 -7.39 -4.15 -22.90
N GLU A 168 -7.93 -2.95 -22.79
CA GLU A 168 -7.23 -1.70 -23.12
C GLU A 168 -6.09 -1.39 -22.13
N ASP A 169 -6.38 -1.40 -20.83
CA ASP A 169 -5.37 -1.27 -19.75
C ASP A 169 -5.70 -2.27 -18.64
N ALA A 170 -4.93 -3.37 -18.62
CA ALA A 170 -5.15 -4.45 -17.66
C ALA A 170 -4.95 -4.00 -16.20
N LEU A 171 -4.20 -2.92 -15.95
CA LEU A 171 -4.06 -2.39 -14.59
C LEU A 171 -5.40 -1.91 -14.02
N ARG A 172 -6.39 -1.58 -14.86
CA ARG A 172 -7.74 -1.23 -14.41
C ARG A 172 -8.38 -2.35 -13.58
N ILE A 173 -7.96 -3.61 -13.75
CA ILE A 173 -8.38 -4.75 -12.93
C ILE A 173 -7.96 -4.53 -11.47
N LEU A 174 -6.67 -4.26 -11.21
CA LEU A 174 -6.17 -3.97 -9.86
C LEU A 174 -6.73 -2.64 -9.33
N ARG A 175 -6.89 -1.63 -10.17
CA ARG A 175 -7.52 -0.36 -9.80
C ARG A 175 -8.96 -0.56 -9.32
N CYS A 176 -9.73 -1.45 -9.97
CA CYS A 176 -11.08 -1.81 -9.52
C CYS A 176 -11.06 -2.37 -8.10
N LEU A 177 -10.20 -3.37 -7.84
CA LEU A 177 -10.05 -3.97 -6.52
C LEU A 177 -9.56 -2.93 -5.49
N ARG A 178 -8.60 -2.08 -5.85
CA ARG A 178 -8.13 -0.99 -5.00
C ARG A 178 -9.25 -0.02 -4.64
N PHE A 179 -10.03 0.46 -5.63
CA PHE A 179 -11.14 1.37 -5.34
C PHE A 179 -12.20 0.70 -4.46
N ALA A 180 -12.50 -0.58 -4.68
CA ALA A 180 -13.37 -1.33 -3.78
C ALA A 180 -12.82 -1.36 -2.35
N ALA A 181 -11.50 -1.60 -2.19
CA ALA A 181 -10.85 -1.65 -0.88
C ALA A 181 -10.77 -0.28 -0.18
N VAL A 182 -10.60 0.81 -0.93
CA VAL A 182 -10.44 2.18 -0.39
C VAL A 182 -11.79 2.86 -0.13
N LEU A 183 -12.76 2.66 -1.02
CA LEU A 183 -14.06 3.32 -0.94
C LEU A 183 -15.12 2.49 -0.19
N GLY A 184 -14.94 1.18 -0.09
CA GLY A 184 -15.94 0.26 0.46
C GLY A 184 -17.09 -0.02 -0.52
N PHE A 185 -16.86 0.17 -1.81
CA PHE A 185 -17.88 0.01 -2.84
C PHE A 185 -17.98 -1.43 -3.31
N SER A 186 -19.18 -1.85 -3.64
CA SER A 186 -19.45 -3.12 -4.30
C SER A 186 -19.06 -3.04 -5.79
N ILE A 187 -18.50 -4.12 -6.31
CA ILE A 187 -18.21 -4.20 -7.74
C ILE A 187 -19.46 -4.70 -8.46
N GLU A 188 -19.87 -3.98 -9.50
CA GLU A 188 -21.02 -4.32 -10.35
C GLU A 188 -20.83 -5.72 -10.98
N PRO A 189 -21.90 -6.55 -11.11
CA PRO A 189 -21.77 -7.96 -11.48
C PRO A 189 -21.04 -8.23 -12.80
N GLU A 190 -21.32 -7.49 -13.88
CA GLU A 190 -20.64 -7.69 -15.18
C GLU A 190 -19.19 -7.22 -15.12
N THR A 191 -18.92 -6.13 -14.40
CA THR A 191 -17.55 -5.68 -14.10
C THR A 191 -16.79 -6.74 -13.29
N GLY A 192 -17.43 -7.34 -12.27
CA GLY A 192 -16.86 -8.42 -11.46
C GLY A 192 -16.58 -9.69 -12.26
N LYS A 193 -17.44 -10.05 -13.19
CA LYS A 193 -17.23 -11.18 -14.10
C LYS A 193 -16.05 -10.94 -15.04
N ALA A 194 -15.95 -9.74 -15.59
CA ALA A 194 -14.85 -9.35 -16.46
C ALA A 194 -13.49 -9.33 -15.71
N LEU A 195 -13.46 -8.99 -14.40
CA LEU A 195 -12.24 -9.13 -13.58
C LEU A 195 -11.69 -10.57 -13.61
N LEU A 196 -12.58 -11.56 -13.45
CA LEU A 196 -12.22 -12.98 -13.47
C LEU A 196 -11.80 -13.45 -14.87
N THR A 197 -12.50 -13.01 -15.93
CA THR A 197 -12.18 -13.36 -17.31
C THR A 197 -10.83 -12.80 -17.72
N CYS A 198 -10.58 -11.52 -17.42
CA CYS A 198 -9.39 -10.79 -17.89
C CYS A 198 -8.18 -10.89 -16.95
N ARG A 199 -8.26 -11.56 -15.79
CA ARG A 199 -7.21 -11.56 -14.76
C ARG A 199 -5.82 -11.91 -15.25
N ASN A 200 -5.70 -12.79 -16.24
CA ASN A 200 -4.40 -13.24 -16.76
C ASN A 200 -3.64 -12.12 -17.49
N LEU A 201 -4.32 -11.08 -17.99
CA LEU A 201 -3.68 -9.91 -18.59
C LEU A 201 -2.80 -9.14 -17.58
N LEU A 202 -3.05 -9.29 -16.30
CA LEU A 202 -2.24 -8.69 -15.25
C LEU A 202 -0.79 -9.17 -15.25
N ARG A 203 -0.51 -10.35 -15.80
CA ARG A 203 0.86 -10.89 -15.88
C ARG A 203 1.77 -10.13 -16.85
N GLU A 204 1.19 -9.32 -17.72
CA GLU A 204 1.90 -8.51 -18.70
C GLU A 204 2.20 -7.10 -18.20
N MET A 205 1.69 -6.77 -17.00
CA MET A 205 1.84 -5.43 -16.42
C MET A 205 3.23 -5.22 -15.81
N ALA A 206 3.72 -3.98 -15.88
CA ALA A 206 4.95 -3.58 -15.23
C ALA A 206 4.88 -3.84 -13.72
N PRO A 207 5.86 -4.55 -13.14
CA PRO A 207 5.84 -4.95 -11.73
C PRO A 207 5.68 -3.77 -10.75
N GLU A 208 6.27 -2.63 -11.07
CA GLU A 208 6.21 -1.41 -10.25
C GLU A 208 4.78 -0.89 -10.14
N ARG A 209 4.02 -0.93 -11.26
CA ARG A 209 2.60 -0.51 -11.27
C ARG A 209 1.73 -1.49 -10.49
N VAL A 210 1.98 -2.79 -10.61
CA VAL A 210 1.30 -3.83 -9.84
C VAL A 210 1.57 -3.63 -8.35
N HIS A 211 2.84 -3.40 -7.96
CA HIS A 211 3.23 -3.12 -6.58
C HIS A 211 2.49 -1.91 -6.01
N GLU A 212 2.44 -0.80 -6.76
CA GLU A 212 1.78 0.43 -6.31
C GLU A 212 0.28 0.21 -6.07
N GLU A 213 -0.43 -0.43 -7.01
CA GLU A 213 -1.87 -0.70 -6.89
C GLU A 213 -2.17 -1.68 -5.74
N LEU A 214 -1.36 -2.74 -5.59
CA LEU A 214 -1.51 -3.69 -4.48
C LEU A 214 -1.24 -3.03 -3.13
N THR A 215 -0.22 -2.18 -3.02
CA THR A 215 0.09 -1.46 -1.79
C THR A 215 -1.08 -0.56 -1.37
N LYS A 216 -1.65 0.20 -2.30
CA LYS A 216 -2.83 1.03 -2.05
C LYS A 216 -4.07 0.20 -1.70
N LEU A 217 -4.24 -0.96 -2.33
CA LEU A 217 -5.31 -1.91 -2.01
C LEU A 217 -5.17 -2.41 -0.57
N LEU A 218 -3.99 -2.91 -0.21
CA LEU A 218 -3.71 -3.46 1.12
C LEU A 218 -3.89 -2.44 2.25
N CYS A 219 -3.60 -1.16 1.99
CA CYS A 219 -3.82 -0.08 2.94
C CYS A 219 -5.29 0.39 3.01
N GLY A 220 -6.15 -0.09 2.12
CA GLY A 220 -7.57 0.23 2.14
C GLY A 220 -8.29 -0.40 3.34
N PRO A 221 -9.26 0.29 3.95
CA PRO A 221 -10.02 -0.21 5.10
C PRO A 221 -10.87 -1.45 4.79
N TRP A 222 -11.14 -1.75 3.52
CA TRP A 222 -11.92 -2.90 3.06
C TRP A 222 -11.06 -3.94 2.33
N ALA A 223 -9.74 -3.90 2.52
CA ALA A 223 -8.77 -4.76 1.83
C ALA A 223 -9.10 -6.26 2.00
N ALA A 224 -9.29 -6.72 3.23
CA ALA A 224 -9.57 -8.13 3.52
C ALA A 224 -10.87 -8.60 2.84
N SER A 225 -11.93 -7.78 2.82
CA SER A 225 -13.19 -8.11 2.15
C SER A 225 -13.00 -8.30 0.65
N VAL A 226 -12.20 -7.45 0.01
CA VAL A 226 -11.90 -7.54 -1.42
C VAL A 226 -11.04 -8.75 -1.74
N LEU A 227 -9.98 -8.99 -0.95
CA LEU A 227 -9.08 -10.13 -1.10
C LEU A 227 -9.82 -11.46 -0.91
N ARG A 228 -10.75 -11.52 0.06
CA ARG A 228 -11.62 -12.69 0.30
C ARG A 228 -12.48 -13.03 -0.92
N ARG A 229 -13.01 -12.01 -1.59
CA ARG A 229 -13.92 -12.19 -2.71
C ARG A 229 -13.21 -12.50 -4.03
N TYR A 230 -11.97 -12.03 -4.21
CA TYR A 230 -11.25 -12.12 -5.49
C TYR A 230 -9.85 -12.73 -5.35
N PRO A 231 -9.65 -13.85 -4.61
CA PRO A 231 -8.33 -14.45 -4.44
C PRO A 231 -7.70 -14.87 -5.78
N ASP A 232 -8.51 -15.36 -6.74
CA ASP A 232 -8.03 -15.79 -8.06
C ASP A 232 -7.50 -14.63 -8.91
N VAL A 233 -8.06 -13.42 -8.75
CA VAL A 233 -7.58 -12.22 -9.46
C VAL A 233 -6.24 -11.78 -8.86
N ILE A 234 -6.14 -11.73 -7.56
CA ILE A 234 -4.87 -11.43 -6.86
C ILE A 234 -3.83 -12.52 -7.14
N GLY A 235 -4.23 -13.80 -7.14
CA GLY A 235 -3.37 -14.94 -7.48
C GLY A 235 -2.78 -14.90 -8.90
N ALA A 236 -3.35 -14.13 -9.82
CA ALA A 236 -2.76 -13.91 -11.13
C ALA A 236 -1.41 -13.14 -11.06
N VAL A 237 -1.22 -12.28 -10.05
CA VAL A 237 0.00 -11.50 -9.81
C VAL A 237 0.75 -11.94 -8.55
N LEU A 238 0.07 -12.56 -7.60
CA LEU A 238 0.62 -13.13 -6.36
C LEU A 238 0.21 -14.61 -6.24
N PRO A 239 0.71 -15.52 -7.10
CA PRO A 239 0.33 -16.93 -7.07
C PRO A 239 0.65 -17.61 -5.72
N GLU A 240 1.56 -17.03 -4.94
CA GLU A 240 2.00 -17.53 -3.64
C GLU A 240 0.90 -17.50 -2.57
N ILE A 241 -0.17 -16.71 -2.76
CA ILE A 241 -1.32 -16.73 -1.84
C ILE A 241 -2.25 -17.95 -2.05
N LEU A 242 -2.28 -18.51 -3.27
CA LEU A 242 -3.25 -19.54 -3.63
C LEU A 242 -3.14 -20.82 -2.77
N PRO A 243 -1.94 -21.30 -2.37
CA PRO A 243 -1.82 -22.43 -1.47
C PRO A 243 -2.40 -22.19 -0.07
N MET A 244 -2.61 -20.93 0.35
CA MET A 244 -3.19 -20.59 1.65
C MET A 244 -4.72 -20.71 1.65
N VAL A 245 -5.35 -20.51 0.47
CA VAL A 245 -6.81 -20.49 0.32
C VAL A 245 -7.40 -21.88 0.56
N GLY A 246 -8.25 -21.97 1.57
CA GLY A 246 -8.86 -23.25 1.97
C GLY A 246 -7.90 -24.23 2.66
N PHE A 247 -6.69 -23.80 3.04
CA PHE A 247 -5.72 -24.65 3.72
C PHE A 247 -6.09 -24.83 5.20
N ASP A 248 -6.67 -25.99 5.56
CA ASP A 248 -7.03 -26.35 6.93
C ASP A 248 -5.78 -26.54 7.81
N GLN A 249 -5.69 -25.74 8.87
CA GLN A 249 -4.55 -25.76 9.78
C GLN A 249 -4.56 -26.96 10.76
N ARG A 250 -5.70 -27.64 10.91
CA ARG A 250 -5.90 -28.79 11.84
C ARG A 250 -5.33 -28.53 13.24
N ASN A 251 -5.50 -27.33 13.75
CA ASN A 251 -4.96 -26.91 15.03
C ASN A 251 -6.04 -26.18 15.83
N PRO A 252 -6.32 -26.53 17.10
CA PRO A 252 -7.40 -25.94 17.89
C PRO A 252 -7.23 -24.43 18.13
N HIS A 253 -6.02 -23.88 18.01
CA HIS A 253 -5.77 -22.45 18.12
C HIS A 253 -6.28 -21.66 16.90
N HIS A 254 -6.54 -22.33 15.77
CA HIS A 254 -6.95 -21.72 14.51
C HIS A 254 -8.34 -22.21 14.11
N CYS A 255 -9.32 -21.31 14.14
CA CYS A 255 -10.69 -21.56 13.67
C CYS A 255 -10.89 -21.26 12.18
N TYR A 256 -9.88 -20.72 11.52
CA TYR A 256 -9.86 -20.35 10.12
C TYR A 256 -8.82 -21.14 9.33
N ASP A 257 -9.00 -21.26 8.02
CA ASP A 257 -7.91 -21.65 7.12
C ASP A 257 -6.79 -20.59 7.14
N VAL A 258 -5.63 -20.87 6.53
CA VAL A 258 -4.49 -19.94 6.54
C VAL A 258 -4.83 -18.61 5.89
N TRP A 259 -5.63 -18.62 4.80
CA TRP A 259 -6.00 -17.41 4.10
C TRP A 259 -6.96 -16.53 4.91
N GLU A 260 -8.04 -17.12 5.44
CA GLU A 260 -8.99 -16.39 6.28
C GLU A 260 -8.33 -15.86 7.56
N HIS A 261 -7.43 -16.63 8.17
CA HIS A 261 -6.61 -16.14 9.28
C HIS A 261 -5.81 -14.89 8.88
N THR A 262 -5.11 -14.94 7.74
CA THR A 262 -4.33 -13.82 7.22
C THR A 262 -5.21 -12.58 6.94
N LEU A 263 -6.42 -12.78 6.42
CA LEU A 263 -7.36 -11.68 6.16
C LEU A 263 -7.87 -11.03 7.45
N HIS A 264 -8.16 -11.81 8.48
CA HIS A 264 -8.53 -11.28 9.80
C HIS A 264 -7.37 -10.53 10.46
N ALA A 265 -6.14 -11.02 10.33
CA ALA A 265 -4.95 -10.30 10.77
C ALA A 265 -4.77 -8.99 9.98
N LEU A 266 -5.02 -9.01 8.67
CA LEU A 266 -4.94 -7.81 7.84
C LEU A 266 -5.96 -6.75 8.27
N ASP A 267 -7.21 -7.11 8.56
CA ASP A 267 -8.23 -6.18 9.06
C ASP A 267 -7.82 -5.51 10.38
N ALA A 268 -7.14 -6.27 11.25
CA ALA A 268 -6.68 -5.77 12.54
C ALA A 268 -5.39 -4.91 12.46
N ALA A 269 -4.62 -5.01 11.37
CA ALA A 269 -3.37 -4.29 11.20
C ALA A 269 -3.60 -2.80 10.89
N PRO A 270 -2.76 -1.87 11.39
CA PRO A 270 -2.78 -0.48 10.96
C PRO A 270 -2.58 -0.33 9.43
N PRO A 271 -3.11 0.74 8.80
CA PRO A 271 -2.98 0.97 7.35
C PRO A 271 -1.60 1.54 6.96
N ASP A 272 -0.53 0.90 7.46
CA ASP A 272 0.86 1.18 7.11
C ASP A 272 1.33 0.15 6.07
N SER A 273 1.97 0.60 4.99
CA SER A 273 2.35 -0.27 3.88
C SER A 273 3.28 -1.40 4.29
N VAL A 274 4.27 -1.14 5.17
CA VAL A 274 5.20 -2.17 5.65
C VAL A 274 4.47 -3.22 6.47
N LEU A 275 3.59 -2.79 7.38
CA LEU A 275 2.81 -3.71 8.21
C LEU A 275 1.84 -4.55 7.38
N ARG A 276 1.11 -3.93 6.44
CA ARG A 276 0.13 -4.63 5.60
C ARG A 276 0.78 -5.68 4.71
N TRP A 277 1.93 -5.39 4.11
CA TRP A 277 2.70 -6.36 3.36
C TRP A 277 3.28 -7.46 4.26
N ALA A 278 3.83 -7.12 5.42
CA ALA A 278 4.35 -8.12 6.35
C ALA A 278 3.24 -9.06 6.86
N VAL A 279 2.06 -8.54 7.18
CA VAL A 279 0.89 -9.35 7.56
C VAL A 279 0.41 -10.22 6.40
N LEU A 280 0.39 -9.72 5.16
CA LEU A 280 0.04 -10.56 4.01
C LEU A 280 1.00 -11.75 3.85
N PHE A 281 2.27 -11.56 4.15
CA PHE A 281 3.33 -12.55 3.91
C PHE A 281 3.59 -13.49 5.09
N HIS A 282 3.21 -13.14 6.33
CA HIS A 282 3.70 -13.81 7.55
C HIS A 282 3.50 -15.33 7.55
N ASP A 283 2.39 -15.79 7.02
CA ASP A 283 1.97 -17.19 7.04
C ASP A 283 2.05 -17.93 5.70
N MET A 284 2.62 -17.32 4.66
CA MET A 284 2.75 -17.94 3.34
C MET A 284 3.53 -19.27 3.35
N GLY A 285 4.42 -19.46 4.31
CA GLY A 285 5.21 -20.69 4.47
C GLY A 285 4.48 -21.82 5.15
N LYS A 286 3.33 -21.59 5.78
CA LYS A 286 2.59 -22.64 6.52
C LYS A 286 2.24 -23.87 5.67
N PRO A 287 1.74 -23.73 4.43
CA PRO A 287 1.43 -24.91 3.61
C PRO A 287 2.64 -25.80 3.34
N GLU A 288 3.85 -25.23 3.19
CA GLU A 288 5.09 -25.99 2.96
C GLU A 288 5.63 -26.64 4.25
N CYS A 289 5.33 -26.06 5.43
CA CYS A 289 5.83 -26.52 6.73
C CYS A 289 4.86 -27.43 7.48
N PHE A 290 3.71 -27.75 6.88
CA PHE A 290 2.67 -28.50 7.55
C PHE A 290 3.09 -29.93 7.90
N ALA A 291 2.97 -30.29 9.16
CA ALA A 291 3.15 -31.65 9.66
C ALA A 291 2.11 -31.97 10.73
N LEU A 292 1.64 -33.23 10.76
CA LEU A 292 0.75 -33.72 11.79
C LEU A 292 1.53 -34.44 12.89
N ASP A 293 1.17 -34.17 14.13
CA ASP A 293 1.66 -34.98 15.24
C ASP A 293 0.87 -36.31 15.39
N THR A 294 1.22 -37.09 16.39
CA THR A 294 0.57 -38.39 16.68
C THR A 294 -0.90 -38.28 17.07
N GLN A 295 -1.37 -37.08 17.41
CA GLN A 295 -2.76 -36.78 17.78
C GLN A 295 -3.55 -36.21 16.61
N GLY A 296 -2.91 -36.00 15.44
CA GLY A 296 -3.52 -35.42 14.27
C GLY A 296 -3.59 -33.88 14.30
N ILE A 297 -2.84 -33.26 15.21
CA ILE A 297 -2.76 -31.79 15.32
C ILE A 297 -1.70 -31.24 14.35
N GLY A 298 -2.03 -30.19 13.63
CA GLY A 298 -1.15 -29.53 12.67
C GLY A 298 -0.11 -28.63 13.34
N HIS A 299 1.13 -28.73 12.86
CA HIS A 299 2.27 -27.92 13.28
C HIS A 299 2.97 -27.32 12.07
N PHE A 300 3.59 -26.13 12.24
CA PHE A 300 4.19 -25.32 11.16
C PHE A 300 5.60 -24.88 11.55
N MET A 301 6.44 -25.78 12.02
CA MET A 301 7.77 -25.44 12.52
C MET A 301 8.63 -24.77 11.45
N GLY A 302 9.14 -23.57 11.79
CA GLY A 302 10.01 -22.80 10.91
C GLY A 302 9.30 -22.08 9.77
N HIS A 303 7.97 -22.00 9.78
CA HIS A 303 7.21 -21.34 8.73
C HIS A 303 7.62 -19.85 8.53
N GLY A 304 8.05 -19.14 9.57
CA GLY A 304 8.50 -17.75 9.45
C GLY A 304 9.70 -17.60 8.49
N VAL A 305 10.68 -18.51 8.56
CA VAL A 305 11.83 -18.55 7.64
C VAL A 305 11.39 -18.86 6.21
N VAL A 306 10.47 -19.80 6.05
CA VAL A 306 9.92 -20.17 4.73
C VAL A 306 9.08 -19.04 4.16
N SER A 307 8.25 -18.40 5.00
CA SER A 307 7.47 -17.21 4.63
C SER A 307 8.36 -16.07 4.16
N ARG A 308 9.47 -15.79 4.87
CA ARG A 308 10.47 -14.80 4.44
C ARG A 308 11.04 -15.14 3.06
N ARG A 309 11.46 -16.37 2.83
CA ARG A 309 11.99 -16.82 1.53
C ARG A 309 10.98 -16.59 0.40
N ILE A 310 9.71 -16.91 0.63
CA ILE A 310 8.63 -16.68 -0.35
C ILE A 310 8.43 -15.17 -0.56
N ALA A 311 8.34 -14.40 0.52
CA ALA A 311 8.18 -12.95 0.49
C ALA A 311 9.33 -12.24 -0.26
N ASP A 312 10.59 -12.65 -0.04
CA ASP A 312 11.75 -12.11 -0.75
C ASP A 312 11.60 -12.30 -2.26
N GLY A 313 11.17 -13.49 -2.72
CA GLY A 313 10.90 -13.74 -4.13
C GLY A 313 9.78 -12.87 -4.72
N VAL A 314 8.70 -12.65 -3.96
CA VAL A 314 7.61 -11.74 -4.37
C VAL A 314 8.09 -10.30 -4.43
N MET A 315 8.81 -9.83 -3.41
CA MET A 315 9.30 -8.46 -3.33
C MET A 315 10.34 -8.16 -4.44
N ASP A 316 11.19 -9.12 -4.78
CA ASP A 316 12.11 -9.01 -5.91
C ASP A 316 11.36 -8.88 -7.25
N ARG A 317 10.36 -9.72 -7.46
CA ARG A 317 9.51 -9.69 -8.66
C ARG A 317 8.74 -8.37 -8.78
N LEU A 318 8.21 -7.86 -7.68
CA LEU A 318 7.45 -6.61 -7.63
C LEU A 318 8.32 -5.35 -7.46
N ARG A 319 9.65 -5.48 -7.52
CA ARG A 319 10.59 -4.36 -7.50
C ARG A 319 10.50 -3.47 -6.26
N PHE A 320 10.38 -4.09 -5.08
CA PHE A 320 10.54 -3.35 -3.83
C PHE A 320 11.95 -2.78 -3.70
N ASP A 321 12.08 -1.64 -3.01
CA ASP A 321 13.40 -1.15 -2.62
C ASP A 321 14.04 -2.04 -1.54
N ASN A 322 15.37 -2.01 -1.47
CA ASN A 322 16.13 -2.90 -0.57
C ASN A 322 15.82 -2.66 0.92
N ALA A 323 15.51 -1.42 1.31
CA ALA A 323 15.22 -1.11 2.71
C ALA A 323 13.84 -1.66 3.11
N ALA A 324 12.84 -1.56 2.21
CA ALA A 324 11.53 -2.17 2.43
C ALA A 324 11.62 -3.70 2.48
N LYS A 325 12.37 -4.33 1.55
CA LYS A 325 12.59 -5.79 1.52
C LYS A 325 13.17 -6.31 2.83
N GLU A 326 14.28 -5.70 3.28
CA GLU A 326 14.93 -6.13 4.53
C GLU A 326 13.98 -6.00 5.71
N ARG A 327 13.32 -4.85 5.84
CA ARG A 327 12.40 -4.60 6.96
C ARG A 327 11.21 -5.55 6.96
N ILE A 328 10.54 -5.73 5.82
CA ILE A 328 9.38 -6.64 5.71
C ILE A 328 9.84 -8.07 5.95
N GLY A 329 10.96 -8.49 5.34
CA GLY A 329 11.50 -9.84 5.49
C GLY A 329 11.83 -10.19 6.95
N GLU A 330 12.49 -9.29 7.69
CA GLU A 330 12.75 -9.46 9.12
C GLU A 330 11.46 -9.58 9.93
N LEU A 331 10.49 -8.71 9.67
CA LEU A 331 9.20 -8.74 10.36
C LEU A 331 8.43 -10.05 10.11
N VAL A 332 8.47 -10.56 8.88
CA VAL A 332 7.87 -11.85 8.50
C VAL A 332 8.59 -13.01 9.19
N GLU A 333 9.92 -13.03 9.19
CA GLU A 333 10.68 -14.12 9.82
C GLU A 333 10.45 -14.19 11.33
N TRP A 334 10.34 -13.03 11.98
CA TRP A 334 10.29 -12.92 13.45
C TRP A 334 8.87 -12.73 14.01
N HIS A 335 7.83 -12.77 13.19
CA HIS A 335 6.46 -12.47 13.64
C HIS A 335 5.98 -13.36 14.81
N ASP A 336 6.43 -14.62 14.89
CA ASP A 336 6.07 -15.55 15.95
C ASP A 336 7.07 -15.57 17.13
N HIS A 337 8.13 -14.72 17.09
CA HIS A 337 9.13 -14.68 18.16
C HIS A 337 8.57 -14.08 19.45
N ARG A 338 8.71 -14.79 20.57
CA ARG A 338 8.16 -14.37 21.86
C ARG A 338 9.21 -13.68 22.72
N VAL A 339 8.80 -12.61 23.36
CA VAL A 339 9.59 -11.85 24.33
C VAL A 339 8.84 -11.82 25.65
N GLU A 340 9.50 -12.18 26.76
CA GLU A 340 8.84 -12.27 28.07
C GLU A 340 9.48 -11.42 29.15
N THR A 341 10.70 -10.91 28.91
CA THR A 341 11.53 -10.25 29.92
C THR A 341 12.11 -8.92 29.44
N GLU A 342 12.47 -8.01 30.36
CA GLU A 342 13.16 -6.76 30.05
C GLU A 342 14.50 -7.00 29.31
N LYS A 343 15.23 -8.06 29.66
CA LYS A 343 16.42 -8.51 28.93
C LYS A 343 16.07 -8.84 27.47
N GLY A 344 14.98 -9.57 27.23
CA GLY A 344 14.47 -9.87 25.88
C GLY A 344 14.15 -8.59 25.13
N VAL A 345 13.48 -7.63 25.78
CA VAL A 345 13.14 -6.32 25.19
C VAL A 345 14.42 -5.57 24.77
N ARG A 346 15.47 -5.50 25.62
CA ARG A 346 16.73 -4.86 25.26
C ARG A 346 17.42 -5.54 24.07
N ARG A 347 17.37 -6.87 23.99
CA ARG A 347 17.90 -7.62 22.84
C ARG A 347 17.13 -7.34 21.55
N MET A 348 15.80 -7.25 21.64
CA MET A 348 14.97 -6.87 20.48
C MET A 348 15.23 -5.41 20.06
N LEU A 349 15.39 -4.50 21.01
CA LEU A 349 15.81 -3.12 20.72
C LEU A 349 17.19 -3.06 20.03
N ASN A 350 18.15 -3.90 20.45
CA ASN A 350 19.45 -4.00 19.81
C ASN A 350 19.34 -4.51 18.37
N HIS A 351 18.50 -5.52 18.13
CA HIS A 351 18.34 -6.15 16.81
C HIS A 351 17.55 -5.28 15.83
N PHE A 352 16.36 -4.83 16.24
CA PHE A 352 15.41 -4.16 15.37
C PHE A 352 15.45 -2.62 15.45
N GLY A 353 15.95 -2.06 16.55
CA GLY A 353 15.67 -0.70 16.94
C GLY A 353 14.18 -0.51 17.34
N GLU A 354 13.86 0.66 17.90
CA GLU A 354 12.53 0.95 18.44
C GLU A 354 11.42 0.78 17.38
N ARG A 355 11.57 1.43 16.22
CA ARG A 355 10.52 1.47 15.18
C ARG A 355 10.15 0.08 14.69
N ASN A 356 11.13 -0.74 14.34
CA ASN A 356 10.84 -2.07 13.79
C ASN A 356 10.36 -3.03 14.88
N PHE A 357 10.79 -2.85 16.15
CA PHE A 357 10.26 -3.64 17.25
C PHE A 357 8.79 -3.29 17.52
N ARG A 358 8.38 -2.02 17.46
CA ARG A 358 6.97 -1.64 17.52
C ARG A 358 6.17 -2.23 16.35
N TYR A 359 6.73 -2.28 15.16
CA TYR A 359 6.12 -2.96 14.01
C TYR A 359 5.94 -4.46 14.27
N LEU A 360 6.94 -5.14 14.85
CA LEU A 360 6.82 -6.54 15.21
C LEU A 360 5.68 -6.77 16.20
N LEU A 361 5.56 -5.96 17.25
CA LEU A 361 4.44 -6.03 18.20
C LEU A 361 3.09 -5.78 17.52
N ALA A 362 3.02 -4.86 16.59
CA ALA A 362 1.80 -4.61 15.82
C ALA A 362 1.39 -5.80 14.95
N ILE A 363 2.35 -6.49 14.31
CA ILE A 363 2.09 -7.73 13.55
C ILE A 363 1.61 -8.83 14.48
N GLN A 364 2.27 -9.05 15.62
CA GLN A 364 1.86 -10.05 16.62
C GLN A 364 0.46 -9.79 17.18
N ARG A 365 0.11 -8.51 17.34
CA ARG A 365 -1.23 -8.11 17.75
C ARG A 365 -2.26 -8.43 16.67
N ALA A 366 -1.95 -8.12 15.42
CA ALA A 366 -2.80 -8.39 14.27
C ALA A 366 -2.99 -9.91 14.04
N ASP A 367 -1.91 -10.70 14.07
CA ASP A 367 -1.93 -12.15 13.98
C ASP A 367 -2.81 -12.79 15.07
N ASN A 368 -2.65 -12.34 16.31
CA ASN A 368 -3.47 -12.83 17.42
C ASN A 368 -4.97 -12.51 17.25
N MET A 369 -5.32 -11.41 16.58
CA MET A 369 -6.72 -11.12 16.26
C MET A 369 -7.30 -12.05 15.20
N GLY A 370 -6.47 -12.66 14.37
CA GLY A 370 -6.83 -13.71 13.42
C GLY A 370 -7.06 -15.08 14.05
N GLN A 371 -6.75 -15.29 15.34
CA GLN A 371 -6.95 -16.54 16.06
C GLN A 371 -8.39 -16.67 16.60
N ALA A 372 -8.78 -17.88 17.05
CA ALA A 372 -10.03 -18.10 17.74
C ALA A 372 -10.13 -17.21 19.00
N GLU A 373 -11.35 -16.76 19.35
CA GLU A 373 -11.58 -15.75 20.38
C GLU A 373 -10.99 -16.16 21.74
N GLU A 374 -11.08 -17.42 22.11
CA GLU A 374 -10.52 -17.99 23.34
C GLU A 374 -8.99 -17.92 23.42
N PHE A 375 -8.29 -17.79 22.27
CA PHE A 375 -6.83 -17.67 22.19
C PHE A 375 -6.34 -16.23 21.99
N ARG A 376 -7.22 -15.24 21.96
CA ARG A 376 -6.86 -13.82 21.84
C ARG A 376 -6.29 -13.21 23.13
N GLY A 377 -6.12 -14.00 24.19
CA GLY A 377 -5.56 -13.54 25.47
C GLY A 377 -4.14 -12.98 25.38
N ARG A 378 -3.40 -13.24 24.27
CA ARG A 378 -2.06 -12.73 24.01
C ARG A 378 -2.01 -11.19 23.86
N GLN A 379 -3.13 -10.52 23.62
CA GLN A 379 -3.17 -9.05 23.57
C GLN A 379 -2.62 -8.41 24.86
N LYS A 380 -2.98 -8.94 26.04
CA LYS A 380 -2.49 -8.46 27.34
C LYS A 380 -0.98 -8.67 27.52
N GLU A 381 -0.45 -9.76 26.95
CA GLU A 381 0.98 -10.03 26.97
C GLU A 381 1.74 -9.04 26.10
N ILE A 382 1.22 -8.75 24.89
CA ILE A 382 1.78 -7.74 23.98
C ILE A 382 1.75 -6.36 24.62
N ASP A 383 0.64 -5.98 25.30
CA ASP A 383 0.54 -4.71 26.04
C ASP A 383 1.61 -4.62 27.14
N ARG A 384 1.88 -5.74 27.85
CA ARG A 384 2.94 -5.81 28.85
C ARG A 384 4.33 -5.63 28.23
N ILE A 385 4.60 -6.24 27.08
CA ILE A 385 5.87 -6.10 26.35
C ILE A 385 6.06 -4.65 25.90
N GLU A 386 5.02 -4.03 25.36
CA GLU A 386 5.04 -2.63 24.93
C GLU A 386 5.31 -1.69 26.11
N ALA A 387 4.68 -1.93 27.25
CA ALA A 387 4.96 -1.17 28.48
C ALA A 387 6.40 -1.42 29.02
N MET A 388 6.98 -2.61 28.82
CA MET A 388 8.39 -2.85 29.14
C MET A 388 9.32 -2.11 28.17
N LEU A 389 8.99 -2.08 26.87
CA LEU A 389 9.72 -1.33 25.86
C LEU A 389 9.76 0.17 26.20
N ASP A 390 8.60 0.77 26.52
CA ASP A 390 8.52 2.18 26.88
C ASP A 390 9.35 2.49 28.12
N ARG A 391 9.30 1.65 29.17
CA ARG A 391 10.13 1.81 30.37
C ARG A 391 11.63 1.71 30.08
N GLU A 392 12.06 0.80 29.21
CA GLU A 392 13.50 0.67 28.86
C GLU A 392 13.99 1.91 28.08
N LEU A 393 13.15 2.48 27.23
CA LEU A 393 13.44 3.73 26.52
C LEU A 393 13.49 4.93 27.48
N GLU A 394 12.53 5.05 28.38
CA GLU A 394 12.48 6.13 29.40
C GLU A 394 13.67 6.07 30.35
N LYS A 395 14.11 4.89 30.77
CA LYS A 395 15.31 4.70 31.60
C LYS A 395 16.61 5.05 30.86
N GLY A 396 16.58 5.25 29.54
CA GLY A 396 17.79 5.41 28.72
C GLY A 396 18.67 4.16 28.75
N SER A 397 18.08 2.96 28.81
CA SER A 397 18.78 1.70 28.86
C SER A 397 19.74 1.53 27.69
N CYS A 398 20.91 0.94 27.96
CA CYS A 398 21.89 0.68 26.92
C CYS A 398 21.56 -0.60 26.17
N PHE A 399 21.25 -0.46 24.88
CA PHE A 399 20.97 -1.57 23.96
C PHE A 399 21.73 -1.46 22.63
N SER A 400 22.70 -0.55 22.53
CA SER A 400 23.55 -0.43 21.33
C SER A 400 25.00 -0.06 21.70
N LEU A 401 25.92 -0.42 20.82
CA LEU A 401 27.35 -0.07 21.00
C LEU A 401 27.59 1.44 21.16
N LYS A 402 26.73 2.28 20.55
CA LYS A 402 26.83 3.74 20.66
C LYS A 402 26.47 4.27 22.05
N GLN A 403 25.71 3.51 22.83
CA GLN A 403 25.23 3.89 24.16
C GLN A 403 26.15 3.35 25.27
N LEU A 404 27.11 2.48 24.93
CA LEU A 404 28.10 2.04 25.92
C LEU A 404 28.95 3.21 26.45
N ALA A 405 29.21 3.22 27.74
CA ALA A 405 30.07 4.21 28.39
C ALA A 405 31.56 4.09 28.01
N VAL A 406 31.91 3.11 27.19
CA VAL A 406 33.25 2.91 26.59
C VAL A 406 33.13 2.74 25.08
N ASN A 407 34.22 3.05 24.38
CA ASN A 407 34.29 2.93 22.92
C ASN A 407 35.61 2.21 22.51
N GLY A 408 35.79 2.07 21.16
CA GLY A 408 36.95 1.38 20.62
C GLY A 408 38.31 1.98 21.07
N ASN A 409 38.41 3.31 21.22
CA ASN A 409 39.64 3.96 21.64
C ASN A 409 40.03 3.62 23.09
N ASP A 410 39.01 3.48 23.95
CA ASP A 410 39.23 3.06 25.33
C ASP A 410 39.85 1.66 25.40
N LEU A 411 39.39 0.74 24.54
CA LEU A 411 39.90 -0.63 24.48
C LEU A 411 41.29 -0.72 23.81
N LEU A 412 41.57 0.16 22.84
CA LEU A 412 42.92 0.30 22.28
C LEU A 412 43.89 0.73 23.36
N GLY A 413 43.50 1.63 24.28
CA GLY A 413 44.27 2.04 25.44
C GLY A 413 44.61 0.88 26.42
N LEU A 414 43.78 -0.17 26.46
CA LEU A 414 44.04 -1.41 27.21
C LEU A 414 44.91 -2.40 26.44
N GLY A 415 45.40 -2.07 25.23
CA GLY A 415 46.28 -2.92 24.41
C GLY A 415 45.51 -3.93 23.55
N LEU A 416 44.19 -3.84 23.42
CA LEU A 416 43.41 -4.62 22.47
C LEU A 416 43.58 -4.02 21.05
N SER A 417 43.56 -4.84 20.00
CA SER A 417 43.66 -4.37 18.62
C SER A 417 42.87 -5.20 17.63
N GLY A 418 42.59 -4.63 16.46
CA GLY A 418 41.92 -5.30 15.37
C GLY A 418 40.52 -5.87 15.75
N PRO A 419 40.18 -7.07 15.30
CA PRO A 419 38.86 -7.67 15.55
C PRO A 419 38.53 -7.93 17.02
N ALA A 420 39.56 -7.98 17.92
CA ALA A 420 39.37 -8.17 19.36
C ALA A 420 38.58 -6.99 19.98
N VAL A 421 38.84 -5.76 19.51
CA VAL A 421 38.10 -4.57 19.99
C VAL A 421 36.61 -4.72 19.78
N GLY A 422 36.18 -5.09 18.55
CA GLY A 422 34.76 -5.26 18.23
C GLY A 422 34.10 -6.39 19.03
N ARG A 423 34.80 -7.54 19.15
CA ARG A 423 34.26 -8.67 19.95
C ARG A 423 34.13 -8.31 21.43
N THR A 424 35.09 -7.59 21.98
CA THR A 424 35.05 -7.16 23.39
C THR A 424 33.92 -6.15 23.63
N LEU A 425 33.74 -5.15 22.74
CA LEU A 425 32.60 -4.21 22.82
C LEU A 425 31.26 -4.94 22.76
N GLN A 426 31.10 -5.90 21.85
CA GLN A 426 29.89 -6.70 21.77
C GLN A 426 29.64 -7.53 23.04
N GLY A 427 30.66 -8.18 23.56
CA GLY A 427 30.56 -8.95 24.81
C GLY A 427 30.25 -8.08 26.04
N LEU A 428 30.73 -6.84 26.09
CA LEU A 428 30.38 -5.88 27.14
C LEU A 428 28.90 -5.44 26.96
N LEU A 429 28.47 -5.13 25.75
CA LEU A 429 27.08 -4.78 25.46
C LEU A 429 26.13 -5.91 25.87
N ASP A 430 26.48 -7.15 25.54
CA ASP A 430 25.66 -8.32 25.89
C ASP A 430 25.51 -8.43 27.43
N GLN A 431 26.58 -8.23 28.20
CA GLN A 431 26.55 -8.24 29.66
C GLN A 431 25.72 -7.09 30.24
N VAL A 432 25.80 -5.91 29.64
CA VAL A 432 24.96 -4.75 30.04
C VAL A 432 23.49 -5.01 29.74
N MET A 433 23.16 -5.51 28.55
CA MET A 433 21.79 -5.87 28.20
C MET A 433 21.21 -6.99 29.07
N ASP A 434 22.07 -7.92 29.50
CA ASP A 434 21.71 -8.99 30.42
C ASP A 434 21.55 -8.52 31.89
N GLY A 435 21.98 -7.28 32.20
CA GLY A 435 21.91 -6.73 33.53
C GLY A 435 23.03 -7.27 34.49
N THR A 436 24.00 -7.99 33.96
CA THR A 436 25.11 -8.58 34.74
C THR A 436 26.30 -7.61 34.94
N LEU A 437 26.33 -6.53 34.12
CA LEU A 437 27.37 -5.49 34.19
C LEU A 437 26.66 -4.12 34.07
N PRO A 438 26.96 -3.15 34.97
CA PRO A 438 26.43 -1.80 34.82
C PRO A 438 27.11 -1.09 33.64
N ASN A 439 26.37 -0.20 32.96
CA ASN A 439 26.90 0.66 31.89
C ASN A 439 27.69 1.84 32.52
N ASP A 440 28.75 1.52 33.19
CA ASP A 440 29.69 2.46 33.85
C ASP A 440 31.08 2.27 33.27
N ARG A 441 31.80 3.36 33.01
CA ARG A 441 33.10 3.34 32.35
C ARG A 441 34.12 2.46 33.06
N ASP A 442 34.25 2.60 34.37
CA ASP A 442 35.30 1.90 35.16
C ASP A 442 34.93 0.40 35.27
N ALA A 443 33.67 0.09 35.47
CA ALA A 443 33.19 -1.28 35.49
C ALA A 443 33.43 -1.98 34.14
N LEU A 444 33.14 -1.31 33.02
CA LEU A 444 33.33 -1.84 31.67
C LEU A 444 34.81 -2.04 31.33
N LEU A 445 35.71 -1.09 31.68
CA LEU A 445 37.14 -1.23 31.48
C LEU A 445 37.74 -2.37 32.32
N THR A 446 37.26 -2.52 33.56
CA THR A 446 37.67 -3.63 34.44
C THR A 446 37.25 -4.98 33.86
N ALA A 447 36.04 -5.08 33.34
CA ALA A 447 35.54 -6.29 32.70
C ALA A 447 36.30 -6.61 31.39
N ALA A 448 36.57 -5.60 30.56
CA ALA A 448 37.40 -5.74 29.36
C ALA A 448 38.80 -6.26 29.62
N GLY A 449 39.43 -5.82 30.71
CA GLY A 449 40.76 -6.30 31.15
C GLY A 449 40.81 -7.79 31.55
N LYS A 450 39.67 -8.39 31.90
CA LYS A 450 39.55 -9.83 32.24
C LYS A 450 39.28 -10.74 31.04
N ILE A 451 38.96 -10.18 29.90
CA ILE A 451 38.66 -10.92 28.64
C ILE A 451 39.92 -11.18 27.80
N ARG A 452 41.12 -10.80 28.35
CA ARG A 452 42.41 -11.03 27.70
C ARG A 452 42.78 -12.51 27.60
#